data_89f886acfa1ef3cfdec32c528c6a63d7
#
_entry.id   89f886acfa1ef3cfdec32c528c6a63d7
#
_cell.length_a   1.000
_cell.length_b   1.000
_cell.length_c   1.000
_cell.angle_alpha   90.00
_cell.angle_beta   90.00
_cell.angle_gamma   90.00
#
_symmetry.space_group_name_H-M   'P 1'
#
loop_
_entity.id
_entity.type
_entity.pdbx_description
1 polymer ?
#
loop_
_entity_poly.entity_id
_entity_poly.type
_entity_poly.pdbx_seq_one_letter_code
_entity_poly.pdbx_strand_id
1 'polypeptide(L)'
;MSSAEQPRVTLSLVAEHAGVSVSTASLAFSGAGPVSDATRERVLAAARELGYSGPDPRARSLRQGRSGVVGIVFDESLLNAFRDPVNVSTLDGIATGLGSDSNGLLLMTESGAVEGGIREAAVDAAVIMGCSPVFGSVIPALQARGVPVVTIEGGAQSYAAGVTDIGLDNADAAETLARHLAELGHRKVAVITLGTDEHRETGPLTPERRQAMTTAVAADRLEGVLRVFPDAPAWSAGHNLVEEGALAARALLEVPERERPTAVLAQSDLLAVGVLQAARDLGLEVPRDLSVTGFDGVRIDGLGDRDLTTMRQPVAEKGKAAGTAVVELLAGRPAASGVFVCTFHRGATTAPPHDGVSAPERRPE
;
A
#
# COMPACT_ATOMS: atom_id res chain seq x y z
N MET A 1 10.50 -24.28 39.92
CA MET A 1 9.68 -25.48 39.75
C MET A 1 9.62 -25.75 38.24
N SER A 2 10.35 -26.79 37.82
CA SER A 2 10.45 -27.20 36.41
C SER A 2 9.11 -27.82 36.01
N SER A 3 8.39 -27.18 35.10
CA SER A 3 7.20 -27.80 34.45
C SER A 3 7.74 -28.88 33.53
N ALA A 4 7.52 -30.14 33.90
CA ALA A 4 7.78 -31.28 33.02
C ALA A 4 6.93 -31.11 31.75
N GLU A 5 7.60 -30.96 30.60
CA GLU A 5 6.95 -31.00 29.28
C GLU A 5 6.25 -32.35 29.15
N GLN A 6 4.95 -32.36 29.13
CA GLN A 6 4.19 -33.55 28.79
C GLN A 6 4.57 -33.97 27.37
N PRO A 7 4.91 -35.25 27.14
CA PRO A 7 5.27 -35.72 25.81
C PRO A 7 4.15 -35.41 24.82
N ARG A 8 4.47 -34.65 23.79
CA ARG A 8 3.54 -34.26 22.73
C ARG A 8 3.00 -35.52 22.05
N VAL A 9 1.70 -35.72 22.07
CA VAL A 9 1.06 -36.81 21.35
C VAL A 9 1.39 -36.70 19.85
N THR A 10 1.83 -37.78 19.25
CA THR A 10 2.27 -37.84 17.85
C THR A 10 1.25 -38.58 16.96
N LEU A 11 1.29 -38.31 15.65
CA LEU A 11 0.48 -39.04 14.68
C LEU A 11 0.76 -40.57 14.73
N SER A 12 1.99 -40.96 15.05
CA SER A 12 2.37 -42.38 15.22
C SER A 12 1.62 -43.04 16.37
N LEU A 13 1.47 -42.34 17.49
CA LEU A 13 0.72 -42.84 18.64
C LEU A 13 -0.80 -42.98 18.33
N VAL A 14 -1.35 -42.01 17.59
CA VAL A 14 -2.74 -42.07 17.11
C VAL A 14 -2.93 -43.25 16.16
N ALA A 15 -2.00 -43.48 15.24
CA ALA A 15 -2.03 -44.59 14.29
C ALA A 15 -2.00 -45.96 15.02
N GLU A 16 -1.12 -46.10 16.01
CA GLU A 16 -1.02 -47.29 16.87
C GLU A 16 -2.32 -47.53 17.63
N HIS A 17 -2.87 -46.47 18.28
CA HIS A 17 -4.13 -46.56 19.04
C HIS A 17 -5.33 -46.89 18.14
N ALA A 18 -5.36 -46.39 16.92
CA ALA A 18 -6.41 -46.70 15.93
C ALA A 18 -6.21 -48.03 15.19
N GLY A 19 -5.09 -48.72 15.39
CA GLY A 19 -4.77 -49.98 14.70
C GLY A 19 -4.57 -49.81 13.19
N VAL A 20 -3.92 -48.73 12.77
CA VAL A 20 -3.67 -48.42 11.35
C VAL A 20 -2.21 -48.01 11.13
N SER A 21 -1.77 -47.97 9.87
CA SER A 21 -0.45 -47.41 9.54
C SER A 21 -0.43 -45.88 9.72
N VAL A 22 0.75 -45.29 9.97
CA VAL A 22 0.93 -43.84 10.06
C VAL A 22 0.47 -43.13 8.78
N SER A 23 0.68 -43.75 7.61
CA SER A 23 0.20 -43.21 6.34
C SER A 23 -1.32 -43.23 6.26
N THR A 24 -2.00 -44.27 6.72
CA THR A 24 -3.47 -44.35 6.78
C THR A 24 -4.03 -43.33 7.73
N ALA A 25 -3.41 -43.15 8.91
CA ALA A 25 -3.79 -42.07 9.84
C ALA A 25 -3.62 -40.68 9.22
N SER A 26 -2.52 -40.44 8.52
CA SER A 26 -2.30 -39.16 7.80
C SER A 26 -3.36 -38.89 6.73
N LEU A 27 -3.74 -39.91 5.96
CA LEU A 27 -4.79 -39.78 4.95
C LEU A 27 -6.18 -39.55 5.58
N ALA A 28 -6.48 -40.18 6.73
CA ALA A 28 -7.71 -39.94 7.47
C ALA A 28 -7.88 -38.50 7.90
N PHE A 29 -6.78 -37.83 8.33
CA PHE A 29 -6.77 -36.40 8.69
C PHE A 29 -6.86 -35.47 7.48
N SER A 30 -6.17 -35.79 6.37
CA SER A 30 -6.11 -34.93 5.20
C SER A 30 -7.38 -34.95 4.33
N GLY A 31 -8.22 -35.95 4.50
CA GLY A 31 -9.36 -36.17 3.62
C GLY A 31 -8.99 -36.65 2.20
N ALA A 32 -7.69 -36.74 1.90
CA ALA A 32 -7.18 -37.14 0.60
C ALA A 32 -6.88 -38.65 0.57
N GLY A 33 -7.35 -39.35 -0.45
CA GLY A 33 -7.03 -40.75 -0.70
C GLY A 33 -8.07 -41.79 -0.20
N PRO A 34 -7.88 -43.05 -0.55
CA PRO A 34 -8.85 -44.10 -0.33
C PRO A 34 -8.83 -44.62 1.12
N VAL A 35 -9.43 -43.88 2.04
CA VAL A 35 -9.68 -44.31 3.42
C VAL A 35 -11.18 -44.44 3.60
N SER A 36 -11.63 -45.62 4.05
CA SER A 36 -13.05 -45.83 4.33
C SER A 36 -13.53 -44.94 5.48
N ASP A 37 -14.81 -44.54 5.44
CA ASP A 37 -15.41 -43.69 6.48
C ASP A 37 -15.25 -44.29 7.87
N ALA A 38 -15.45 -45.62 8.00
CA ALA A 38 -15.24 -46.33 9.26
C ALA A 38 -13.80 -46.26 9.77
N THR A 39 -12.80 -46.28 8.89
CA THR A 39 -11.39 -46.14 9.29
C THR A 39 -11.09 -44.72 9.67
N ARG A 40 -11.64 -43.76 8.92
CA ARG A 40 -11.49 -42.33 9.25
C ARG A 40 -12.07 -41.99 10.63
N GLU A 41 -13.28 -42.50 10.89
CA GLU A 41 -13.97 -42.28 12.16
C GLU A 41 -13.17 -42.85 13.34
N ARG A 42 -12.61 -44.06 13.17
CA ARG A 42 -11.75 -44.72 14.16
C ARG A 42 -10.48 -43.90 14.48
N VAL A 43 -9.81 -43.38 13.44
CA VAL A 43 -8.62 -42.54 13.61
C VAL A 43 -8.95 -41.22 14.31
N LEU A 44 -10.06 -40.58 13.93
CA LEU A 44 -10.48 -39.32 14.56
C LEU A 44 -10.95 -39.52 16.00
N ALA A 45 -11.56 -40.67 16.33
CA ALA A 45 -11.90 -41.05 17.71
C ALA A 45 -10.65 -41.25 18.56
N ALA A 46 -9.67 -42.02 18.08
CA ALA A 46 -8.37 -42.21 18.72
C ALA A 46 -7.64 -40.89 18.97
N ALA A 47 -7.68 -39.99 17.99
CA ALA A 47 -7.07 -38.65 18.15
C ALA A 47 -7.74 -37.84 19.25
N ARG A 48 -9.07 -37.85 19.34
CA ARG A 48 -9.82 -37.18 20.41
C ARG A 48 -9.50 -37.75 21.78
N GLU A 49 -9.46 -39.06 21.91
CA GLU A 49 -9.12 -39.75 23.17
C GLU A 49 -7.72 -39.39 23.67
N LEU A 50 -6.75 -39.30 22.75
CA LEU A 50 -5.38 -38.96 23.06
C LEU A 50 -5.11 -37.44 23.17
N GLY A 51 -6.10 -36.59 22.91
CA GLY A 51 -5.91 -35.13 22.87
C GLY A 51 -5.03 -34.65 21.69
N TYR A 52 -4.98 -35.41 20.59
CA TYR A 52 -4.22 -35.04 19.40
C TYR A 52 -5.04 -34.13 18.48
N SER A 53 -4.60 -32.89 18.32
CA SER A 53 -5.30 -31.86 17.54
C SER A 53 -5.07 -31.95 16.01
N GLY A 54 -4.30 -32.96 15.55
CA GLY A 54 -3.99 -33.16 14.13
C GLY A 54 -2.50 -33.02 13.81
N PRO A 55 -2.11 -33.35 12.57
CA PRO A 55 -0.73 -33.19 12.10
C PRO A 55 -0.25 -31.74 12.25
N ASP A 56 0.98 -31.57 12.72
CA ASP A 56 1.60 -30.23 12.83
C ASP A 56 1.58 -29.55 11.44
N PRO A 57 0.94 -28.36 11.30
CA PRO A 57 0.91 -27.62 10.06
C PRO A 57 2.31 -27.37 9.47
N ARG A 58 3.33 -27.17 10.34
CA ARG A 58 4.72 -26.97 9.92
C ARG A 58 5.30 -28.20 9.24
N ALA A 59 5.04 -29.40 9.82
CA ALA A 59 5.45 -30.67 9.22
C ALA A 59 4.70 -30.97 7.92
N ARG A 60 3.47 -30.46 7.77
CA ARG A 60 2.69 -30.56 6.54
C ARG A 60 3.30 -29.70 5.44
N SER A 61 3.60 -28.43 5.74
CA SER A 61 4.23 -27.48 4.80
C SER A 61 5.59 -27.99 4.31
N LEU A 62 6.41 -28.52 5.21
CA LEU A 62 7.70 -29.11 4.84
C LEU A 62 7.57 -30.30 3.89
N ARG A 63 6.55 -31.16 4.08
CA ARG A 63 6.30 -32.31 3.18
C ARG A 63 5.72 -31.91 1.84
N GLN A 64 4.93 -30.84 1.80
CA GLN A 64 4.31 -30.32 0.58
C GLN A 64 5.24 -29.36 -0.19
N GLY A 65 6.33 -28.91 0.43
CA GLY A 65 7.23 -27.90 -0.12
C GLY A 65 6.55 -26.53 -0.31
N ARG A 66 5.39 -26.31 0.34
CA ARG A 66 4.59 -25.07 0.26
C ARG A 66 4.01 -24.74 1.63
N SER A 67 4.08 -23.46 1.98
CA SER A 67 3.53 -22.94 3.23
C SER A 67 2.03 -22.63 3.15
N GLY A 68 1.51 -22.37 1.96
CA GLY A 68 0.18 -21.83 1.74
C GLY A 68 0.06 -20.37 2.19
N VAL A 69 1.17 -19.62 2.23
CA VAL A 69 1.21 -18.25 2.74
C VAL A 69 1.83 -17.32 1.69
N VAL A 70 1.18 -16.20 1.44
CA VAL A 70 1.70 -15.10 0.62
C VAL A 70 2.12 -13.96 1.55
N GLY A 71 3.37 -13.53 1.44
CA GLY A 71 3.89 -12.37 2.20
C GLY A 71 3.45 -11.06 1.53
N ILE A 72 2.93 -10.13 2.33
CA ILE A 72 2.67 -8.75 1.90
C ILE A 72 3.64 -7.86 2.68
N VAL A 73 4.46 -7.12 1.96
CA VAL A 73 5.55 -6.33 2.57
C VAL A 73 5.32 -4.85 2.33
N PHE A 74 5.27 -4.10 3.43
CA PHE A 74 5.16 -2.65 3.42
C PHE A 74 6.50 -2.01 3.76
N ASP A 75 6.77 -0.83 3.24
CA ASP A 75 7.92 0.00 3.59
C ASP A 75 7.67 0.92 4.78
N GLU A 76 6.48 0.84 5.39
CA GLU A 76 6.07 1.62 6.54
C GLU A 76 5.57 0.71 7.68
N SER A 77 5.31 1.32 8.86
CA SER A 77 4.73 0.57 9.98
C SER A 77 3.34 0.05 9.63
N LEU A 78 2.97 -1.14 10.12
CA LEU A 78 1.62 -1.69 9.92
C LEU A 78 0.54 -0.75 10.46
N LEU A 79 0.84 0.02 11.52
CA LEU A 79 -0.10 1.00 12.06
C LEU A 79 -0.46 2.07 11.02
N ASN A 80 0.53 2.59 10.29
CA ASN A 80 0.30 3.57 9.23
C ASN A 80 -0.35 2.92 8.02
N ALA A 81 0.13 1.72 7.63
CA ALA A 81 -0.43 0.97 6.51
C ALA A 81 -1.94 0.73 6.64
N PHE A 82 -2.43 0.42 7.85
CA PHE A 82 -3.87 0.24 8.10
C PHE A 82 -4.68 1.54 8.18
N ARG A 83 -4.03 2.68 8.35
CA ARG A 83 -4.69 4.00 8.31
C ARG A 83 -4.87 4.53 6.89
N ASP A 84 -4.16 3.97 5.92
CA ASP A 84 -4.26 4.35 4.53
C ASP A 84 -5.34 3.51 3.81
N PRO A 85 -6.46 4.13 3.37
CA PRO A 85 -7.51 3.43 2.64
C PRO A 85 -7.03 2.80 1.33
N VAL A 86 -5.97 3.34 0.71
CA VAL A 86 -5.35 2.75 -0.49
C VAL A 86 -4.77 1.38 -0.17
N ASN A 87 -4.00 1.27 0.92
CA ASN A 87 -3.44 0.01 1.35
C ASN A 87 -4.52 -1.03 1.67
N VAL A 88 -5.57 -0.62 2.39
CA VAL A 88 -6.70 -1.52 2.74
C VAL A 88 -7.41 -2.00 1.48
N SER A 89 -7.74 -1.10 0.54
CA SER A 89 -8.40 -1.46 -0.72
C SER A 89 -7.51 -2.33 -1.62
N THR A 90 -6.19 -2.11 -1.57
CA THR A 90 -5.22 -2.96 -2.27
C THR A 90 -5.21 -4.38 -1.70
N LEU A 91 -5.22 -4.52 -0.37
CA LEU A 91 -5.31 -5.84 0.29
C LEU A 91 -6.60 -6.58 -0.07
N ASP A 92 -7.75 -5.89 -0.11
CA ASP A 92 -9.02 -6.45 -0.58
C ASP A 92 -8.91 -6.95 -2.02
N GLY A 93 -8.27 -6.17 -2.88
CA GLY A 93 -7.98 -6.55 -4.25
C GLY A 93 -7.09 -7.79 -4.32
N ILE A 94 -5.96 -7.82 -3.59
CA ILE A 94 -5.05 -8.97 -3.54
C ILE A 94 -5.80 -10.23 -3.09
N ALA A 95 -6.57 -10.15 -2.01
CA ALA A 95 -7.36 -11.27 -1.51
C ALA A 95 -8.36 -11.78 -2.57
N THR A 96 -9.01 -10.86 -3.31
CA THR A 96 -9.89 -11.19 -4.43
C THR A 96 -9.13 -11.89 -5.57
N GLY A 97 -7.94 -11.40 -5.91
CA GLY A 97 -7.11 -11.96 -6.98
C GLY A 97 -6.52 -13.33 -6.65
N LEU A 98 -6.20 -13.59 -5.38
CA LEU A 98 -5.75 -14.89 -4.89
C LEU A 98 -6.87 -15.95 -4.92
N GLY A 99 -8.13 -15.54 -4.91
CA GLY A 99 -9.28 -16.45 -4.93
C GLY A 99 -9.51 -17.17 -3.61
N SER A 100 -10.43 -18.17 -3.65
CA SER A 100 -10.86 -18.93 -2.47
C SER A 100 -9.89 -20.06 -2.06
N ASP A 101 -8.87 -20.32 -2.86
CA ASP A 101 -7.95 -21.45 -2.64
C ASP A 101 -6.89 -21.13 -1.58
N SER A 102 -7.38 -20.78 -0.39
CA SER A 102 -6.76 -20.91 0.93
C SER A 102 -5.27 -20.57 1.07
N ASN A 103 -4.80 -19.49 0.44
CA ASN A 103 -3.52 -18.89 0.84
C ASN A 103 -3.76 -17.93 2.00
N GLY A 104 -3.00 -18.12 3.09
CA GLY A 104 -2.95 -17.12 4.17
C GLY A 104 -2.15 -15.89 3.72
N LEU A 105 -2.49 -14.71 4.24
CA LEU A 105 -1.68 -13.51 4.08
C LEU A 105 -0.82 -13.28 5.33
N LEU A 106 0.48 -13.09 5.15
CA LEU A 106 1.41 -12.68 6.18
C LEU A 106 1.80 -11.22 5.93
N LEU A 107 1.29 -10.31 6.74
CA LEU A 107 1.59 -8.89 6.65
C LEU A 107 2.87 -8.58 7.42
N MET A 108 3.82 -7.95 6.75
CA MET A 108 5.13 -7.64 7.31
C MET A 108 5.55 -6.22 6.93
N THR A 109 6.39 -5.65 7.76
CA THR A 109 7.10 -4.40 7.45
C THR A 109 8.55 -4.70 7.19
N GLU A 110 9.17 -3.97 6.29
CA GLU A 110 10.60 -3.99 6.07
C GLU A 110 11.16 -2.60 6.35
N SER A 111 11.69 -2.41 7.54
CA SER A 111 12.30 -1.15 7.97
C SER A 111 13.83 -1.19 7.95
N GLY A 112 14.41 -2.28 7.46
CA GLY A 112 15.86 -2.49 7.44
C GLY A 112 16.51 -2.78 8.80
N ALA A 113 15.75 -2.66 9.90
CA ALA A 113 16.28 -2.74 11.26
C ALA A 113 16.16 -4.13 11.93
N VAL A 114 15.38 -5.05 11.35
CA VAL A 114 15.14 -6.38 11.94
C VAL A 114 15.84 -7.45 11.11
N GLU A 115 16.78 -8.17 11.74
CA GLU A 115 17.33 -9.39 11.14
C GLU A 115 16.21 -10.42 10.94
N GLY A 116 16.19 -11.06 9.79
CA GLY A 116 15.23 -12.09 9.43
C GLY A 116 14.08 -11.59 8.55
N GLY A 117 13.13 -10.91 9.10
CA GLY A 117 12.01 -10.32 8.34
C GLY A 117 11.42 -11.22 7.26
N ILE A 118 11.02 -10.64 6.13
CA ILE A 118 10.50 -11.38 4.97
C ILE A 118 11.56 -12.28 4.32
N ARG A 119 12.85 -11.96 4.46
CA ARG A 119 13.94 -12.74 3.89
C ARG A 119 14.00 -14.17 4.44
N GLU A 120 13.55 -14.39 5.67
CA GLU A 120 13.53 -15.69 6.34
C GLU A 120 12.10 -16.28 6.51
N ALA A 121 11.07 -15.49 6.24
CA ALA A 121 9.70 -15.92 6.38
C ALA A 121 9.36 -17.11 5.46
N ALA A 122 8.60 -18.07 5.97
CA ALA A 122 8.12 -19.20 5.21
C ALA A 122 6.91 -18.80 4.35
N VAL A 123 7.19 -18.15 3.23
CA VAL A 123 6.18 -17.70 2.25
C VAL A 123 6.43 -18.36 0.90
N ASP A 124 5.36 -18.61 0.15
CA ASP A 124 5.39 -19.21 -1.18
C ASP A 124 5.53 -18.15 -2.28
N ALA A 125 5.08 -16.94 -2.02
CA ALA A 125 5.23 -15.76 -2.87
C ALA A 125 5.25 -14.50 -2.01
N ALA A 126 5.71 -13.37 -2.57
CA ALA A 126 5.66 -12.08 -1.91
C ALA A 126 5.06 -11.00 -2.82
N VAL A 127 4.22 -10.14 -2.25
CA VAL A 127 3.77 -8.88 -2.86
C VAL A 127 4.42 -7.74 -2.08
N ILE A 128 5.16 -6.90 -2.77
CA ILE A 128 5.83 -5.73 -2.20
C ILE A 128 5.03 -4.50 -2.57
N MET A 129 4.61 -3.74 -1.56
CA MET A 129 3.82 -2.53 -1.72
C MET A 129 4.70 -1.29 -1.57
N GLY A 130 4.83 -0.54 -2.67
CA GLY A 130 5.67 0.66 -2.73
C GLY A 130 7.03 0.45 -3.38
N CYS A 131 7.82 1.51 -3.40
CA CYS A 131 9.08 1.62 -4.15
C CYS A 131 10.28 2.03 -3.26
N SER A 132 10.26 1.66 -1.99
CA SER A 132 11.36 1.97 -1.07
C SER A 132 12.68 1.33 -1.51
N PRO A 133 13.82 2.04 -1.42
CA PRO A 133 15.15 1.50 -1.69
C PRO A 133 15.50 0.25 -0.87
N VAL A 134 14.90 0.10 0.32
CA VAL A 134 15.06 -1.09 1.19
C VAL A 134 14.74 -2.38 0.42
N PHE A 135 13.79 -2.35 -0.51
CA PHE A 135 13.40 -3.51 -1.30
C PHE A 135 14.46 -3.96 -2.31
N GLY A 136 15.42 -3.10 -2.64
CA GLY A 136 16.55 -3.45 -3.50
C GLY A 136 17.38 -4.63 -2.99
N SER A 137 17.44 -4.87 -1.68
CA SER A 137 18.10 -6.03 -1.07
C SER A 137 17.14 -7.20 -0.77
N VAL A 138 15.85 -6.90 -0.58
CA VAL A 138 14.81 -7.89 -0.24
C VAL A 138 14.47 -8.75 -1.46
N ILE A 139 14.25 -8.13 -2.62
CA ILE A 139 13.84 -8.82 -3.83
C ILE A 139 14.87 -9.88 -4.28
N PRO A 140 16.17 -9.57 -4.42
CA PRO A 140 17.15 -10.59 -4.75
C PRO A 140 17.22 -11.74 -3.73
N ALA A 141 17.06 -11.44 -2.44
CA ALA A 141 17.08 -12.45 -1.40
C ALA A 141 15.88 -13.44 -1.51
N LEU A 142 14.68 -12.93 -1.84
CA LEU A 142 13.51 -13.77 -2.10
C LEU A 142 13.70 -14.61 -3.36
N GLN A 143 14.20 -14.00 -4.44
CA GLN A 143 14.46 -14.69 -5.70
C GLN A 143 15.51 -15.81 -5.54
N ALA A 144 16.56 -15.59 -4.76
CA ALA A 144 17.58 -16.61 -4.47
C ALA A 144 16.99 -17.85 -3.74
N ARG A 145 15.87 -17.67 -3.02
CA ARG A 145 15.10 -18.75 -2.39
C ARG A 145 14.05 -19.39 -3.33
N GLY A 146 13.94 -18.90 -4.58
CA GLY A 146 12.90 -19.33 -5.52
C GLY A 146 11.50 -18.81 -5.17
N VAL A 147 11.39 -17.76 -4.35
CA VAL A 147 10.13 -17.12 -4.00
C VAL A 147 9.79 -16.09 -5.08
N PRO A 148 8.71 -16.27 -5.85
CA PRO A 148 8.27 -15.28 -6.82
C PRO A 148 7.83 -13.99 -6.14
N VAL A 149 8.13 -12.85 -6.78
CA VAL A 149 7.84 -11.52 -6.27
C VAL A 149 6.96 -10.75 -7.26
N VAL A 150 5.92 -10.12 -6.74
CA VAL A 150 5.12 -9.12 -7.44
C VAL A 150 5.29 -7.80 -6.71
N THR A 151 5.47 -6.71 -7.45
CA THR A 151 5.51 -5.35 -6.88
C THR A 151 4.26 -4.57 -7.28
N ILE A 152 3.79 -3.69 -6.41
CA ILE A 152 2.77 -2.69 -6.72
C ILE A 152 3.44 -1.33 -6.63
N GLU A 153 3.53 -0.64 -7.77
CA GLU A 153 4.21 0.65 -7.92
C GLU A 153 5.68 0.59 -7.46
N GLY A 154 6.30 -0.57 -7.62
CA GLY A 154 7.69 -0.79 -7.21
C GLY A 154 8.74 -0.22 -8.16
N GLY A 155 8.34 0.21 -9.33
CA GLY A 155 9.25 0.70 -10.34
C GLY A 155 10.16 -0.43 -10.87
N ALA A 156 9.59 -1.39 -11.58
CA ALA A 156 10.28 -2.61 -12.05
C ALA A 156 11.62 -2.36 -12.75
N GLN A 157 11.84 -1.17 -13.31
CA GLN A 157 13.11 -0.77 -13.92
C GLN A 157 14.26 -0.69 -12.92
N SER A 158 13.94 -0.49 -11.64
CA SER A 158 14.91 -0.38 -10.54
C SER A 158 15.28 -1.73 -9.93
N TYR A 159 14.56 -2.80 -10.30
CA TYR A 159 14.72 -4.13 -9.72
C TYR A 159 15.26 -5.15 -10.75
N ALA A 160 15.76 -6.28 -10.24
CA ALA A 160 16.30 -7.34 -11.07
C ALA A 160 15.24 -7.91 -12.04
N ALA A 161 15.70 -8.46 -13.15
CA ALA A 161 14.83 -9.15 -14.11
C ALA A 161 14.01 -10.26 -13.46
N GLY A 162 12.74 -10.42 -13.88
CA GLY A 162 11.83 -11.44 -13.37
C GLY A 162 10.84 -10.97 -12.31
N VAL A 163 10.85 -9.68 -11.93
CA VAL A 163 9.82 -9.08 -11.08
C VAL A 163 8.62 -8.68 -11.94
N THR A 164 7.43 -9.12 -11.53
CA THR A 164 6.16 -8.65 -12.10
C THR A 164 5.75 -7.38 -11.37
N ASP A 165 5.60 -6.26 -12.08
CA ASP A 165 5.22 -4.97 -11.52
C ASP A 165 3.81 -4.55 -11.97
N ILE A 166 2.99 -4.12 -11.03
CA ILE A 166 1.67 -3.53 -11.23
C ILE A 166 1.79 -2.03 -10.98
N GLY A 167 2.08 -1.30 -12.04
CA GLY A 167 2.35 0.14 -12.00
C GLY A 167 1.11 1.02 -12.12
N LEU A 168 1.34 2.33 -12.00
CA LEU A 168 0.35 3.40 -12.18
C LEU A 168 0.96 4.54 -13.01
N ASP A 169 0.13 5.26 -13.76
CA ASP A 169 0.50 6.44 -14.56
C ASP A 169 0.74 7.71 -13.72
N ASN A 170 1.52 7.60 -12.65
CA ASN A 170 1.70 8.63 -11.62
C ASN A 170 2.02 10.02 -12.17
N ALA A 171 2.96 10.13 -13.12
CA ALA A 171 3.37 11.42 -13.67
C ALA A 171 2.26 12.06 -14.53
N ASP A 172 1.65 11.30 -15.42
CA ASP A 172 0.62 11.80 -16.33
C ASP A 172 -0.67 12.15 -15.57
N ALA A 173 -1.01 11.38 -14.54
CA ALA A 173 -2.11 11.67 -13.64
C ALA A 173 -1.89 12.98 -12.86
N ALA A 174 -0.70 13.18 -12.29
CA ALA A 174 -0.35 14.40 -11.57
C ALA A 174 -0.30 15.63 -12.52
N GLU A 175 0.20 15.47 -13.75
CA GLU A 175 0.16 16.50 -14.78
C GLU A 175 -1.29 16.90 -15.11
N THR A 176 -2.22 15.94 -15.15
CA THR A 176 -3.64 16.22 -15.39
C THR A 176 -4.25 17.12 -14.31
N LEU A 177 -3.94 16.88 -13.02
CA LEU A 177 -4.35 17.77 -11.93
C LEU A 177 -3.72 19.16 -12.04
N ALA A 178 -2.44 19.21 -12.37
CA ALA A 178 -1.75 20.48 -12.54
C ALA A 178 -2.32 21.31 -13.70
N ARG A 179 -2.62 20.67 -14.83
CA ARG A 179 -3.29 21.31 -15.98
C ARG A 179 -4.67 21.84 -15.62
N HIS A 180 -5.47 21.09 -14.86
CA HIS A 180 -6.76 21.55 -14.35
C HIS A 180 -6.61 22.86 -13.54
N LEU A 181 -5.63 22.94 -12.63
CA LEU A 181 -5.37 24.17 -11.87
C LEU A 181 -4.89 25.32 -12.77
N ALA A 182 -4.05 25.03 -13.77
CA ALA A 182 -3.59 26.05 -14.72
C ALA A 182 -4.72 26.58 -15.60
N GLU A 183 -5.65 25.73 -16.03
CA GLU A 183 -6.87 26.10 -16.79
C GLU A 183 -7.83 26.96 -15.97
N LEU A 184 -7.90 26.74 -14.65
CA LEU A 184 -8.63 27.62 -13.72
C LEU A 184 -7.95 28.97 -13.53
N GLY A 185 -6.72 29.15 -13.98
CA GLY A 185 -5.97 30.42 -13.91
C GLY A 185 -4.98 30.50 -12.75
N HIS A 186 -4.80 29.44 -11.96
CA HIS A 186 -3.79 29.43 -10.90
C HIS A 186 -2.38 29.59 -11.45
N ARG A 187 -1.56 30.40 -10.76
CA ARG A 187 -0.13 30.63 -11.08
C ARG A 187 0.76 30.37 -9.87
N LYS A 188 0.24 30.57 -8.66
CA LYS A 188 0.94 30.30 -7.39
C LYS A 188 0.38 28.99 -6.83
N VAL A 189 1.02 27.89 -7.16
CA VAL A 189 0.67 26.55 -6.73
C VAL A 189 1.78 25.98 -5.85
N ALA A 190 1.44 25.34 -4.76
CA ALA A 190 2.38 24.59 -3.94
C ALA A 190 2.06 23.09 -3.98
N VAL A 191 3.06 22.26 -3.71
CA VAL A 191 2.92 20.79 -3.72
C VAL A 191 3.23 20.24 -2.35
N ILE A 192 2.41 19.31 -1.87
CA ILE A 192 2.74 18.47 -0.72
C ILE A 192 2.98 17.06 -1.23
N THR A 193 4.24 16.60 -1.14
CA THR A 193 4.63 15.28 -1.63
C THR A 193 4.46 14.22 -0.55
N LEU A 194 4.35 12.97 -0.98
CA LEU A 194 4.61 11.80 -0.14
C LEU A 194 6.07 11.80 0.34
N GLY A 195 6.42 10.90 1.26
CA GLY A 195 7.81 10.72 1.69
C GLY A 195 8.74 10.49 0.51
N THR A 196 9.85 11.22 0.47
CA THR A 196 10.75 11.28 -0.70
C THR A 196 11.89 10.29 -0.64
N ASP A 197 12.18 9.75 0.54
CA ASP A 197 13.30 8.85 0.81
C ASP A 197 13.01 7.95 2.03
N GLU A 198 13.94 7.05 2.34
CA GLU A 198 13.85 6.13 3.48
C GLU A 198 13.89 6.81 4.84
N HIS A 199 14.49 8.01 4.94
CA HIS A 199 14.58 8.78 6.20
C HIS A 199 13.27 9.46 6.56
N ARG A 200 12.34 9.59 5.60
CA ARG A 200 11.01 10.18 5.79
C ARG A 200 11.03 11.54 6.49
N GLU A 201 12.00 12.37 6.11
CA GLU A 201 12.17 13.68 6.67
C GLU A 201 11.06 14.63 6.21
N THR A 202 10.29 15.16 7.16
CA THR A 202 9.26 16.19 6.91
C THR A 202 9.90 17.57 6.78
N GLY A 203 9.53 18.33 5.76
CA GLY A 203 10.04 19.68 5.58
C GLY A 203 10.07 20.15 4.13
N PRO A 204 10.59 21.38 3.88
CA PRO A 204 10.68 21.92 2.55
C PRO A 204 11.55 21.05 1.64
N LEU A 205 11.10 20.83 0.43
CA LEU A 205 11.81 20.03 -0.56
C LEU A 205 12.77 20.94 -1.37
N THR A 206 13.99 21.09 -0.86
CA THR A 206 15.04 21.87 -1.54
C THR A 206 15.47 21.22 -2.85
N PRO A 207 16.14 21.93 -3.76
CA PRO A 207 16.69 21.35 -4.98
C PRO A 207 17.59 20.12 -4.72
N GLU A 208 18.39 20.15 -3.64
CA GLU A 208 19.29 19.06 -3.24
C GLU A 208 18.48 17.84 -2.79
N ARG A 209 17.46 18.03 -1.95
CA ARG A 209 16.56 16.96 -1.52
C ARG A 209 15.79 16.37 -2.69
N ARG A 210 15.36 17.21 -3.65
CA ARG A 210 14.68 16.73 -4.86
C ARG A 210 15.58 15.82 -5.69
N GLN A 211 16.87 16.17 -5.86
CA GLN A 211 17.82 15.32 -6.56
C GLN A 211 18.11 14.00 -5.83
N ALA A 212 17.98 14.01 -4.52
CA ALA A 212 18.19 12.83 -3.65
C ALA A 212 16.95 11.96 -3.48
N MET A 213 15.81 12.28 -4.12
CA MET A 213 14.59 11.48 -4.02
C MET A 213 14.83 10.05 -4.51
N THR A 214 14.39 9.10 -3.70
CA THR A 214 14.50 7.67 -4.00
C THR A 214 13.14 6.97 -4.09
N THR A 215 12.06 7.64 -3.65
CA THR A 215 10.69 7.15 -3.74
C THR A 215 10.11 7.50 -5.11
N ALA A 216 10.06 6.53 -6.02
CA ALA A 216 9.64 6.75 -7.43
C ALA A 216 8.24 7.37 -7.54
N VAL A 217 7.25 6.88 -6.77
CA VAL A 217 5.88 7.41 -6.78
C VAL A 217 5.84 8.91 -6.45
N ALA A 218 6.56 9.33 -5.40
CA ALA A 218 6.63 10.75 -5.02
C ALA A 218 7.34 11.60 -6.09
N ALA A 219 8.40 11.05 -6.68
CA ALA A 219 9.16 11.72 -7.73
C ALA A 219 8.34 11.88 -9.02
N ASP A 220 7.68 10.80 -9.48
CA ASP A 220 6.86 10.82 -10.70
C ASP A 220 5.67 11.79 -10.57
N ARG A 221 4.94 11.76 -9.42
CA ARG A 221 3.85 12.71 -9.19
C ARG A 221 4.36 14.15 -9.12
N LEU A 222 5.54 14.39 -8.51
CA LEU A 222 6.14 15.73 -8.50
C LEU A 222 6.57 16.16 -9.91
N GLU A 223 7.18 15.28 -10.68
CA GLU A 223 7.58 15.55 -12.06
C GLU A 223 6.37 15.98 -12.90
N GLY A 224 5.24 15.24 -12.81
CA GLY A 224 4.01 15.58 -13.51
C GLY A 224 3.54 17.01 -13.20
N VAL A 225 3.57 17.42 -11.92
CA VAL A 225 3.22 18.80 -11.54
C VAL A 225 4.19 19.82 -12.10
N LEU A 226 5.49 19.54 -12.05
CA LEU A 226 6.53 20.47 -12.48
C LEU A 226 6.59 20.67 -14.00
N ARG A 227 6.03 19.77 -14.80
CA ARG A 227 5.83 19.98 -16.25
C ARG A 227 4.90 21.18 -16.53
N VAL A 228 3.99 21.50 -15.59
CA VAL A 228 3.03 22.59 -15.70
C VAL A 228 3.44 23.79 -14.84
N PHE A 229 3.94 23.55 -13.63
CA PHE A 229 4.36 24.55 -12.66
C PHE A 229 5.83 24.31 -12.26
N PRO A 230 6.81 24.67 -13.10
CA PRO A 230 8.22 24.31 -12.89
C PRO A 230 8.83 24.89 -11.61
N ASP A 231 8.31 26.03 -11.13
CA ASP A 231 8.80 26.74 -9.96
C ASP A 231 7.94 26.49 -8.69
N ALA A 232 7.01 25.53 -8.74
CA ALA A 232 6.15 25.26 -7.60
C ALA A 232 6.97 24.84 -6.37
N PRO A 233 6.86 25.55 -5.23
CA PRO A 233 7.46 25.12 -3.99
C PRO A 233 6.83 23.79 -3.56
N ALA A 234 7.67 22.89 -3.03
CA ALA A 234 7.22 21.60 -2.57
C ALA A 234 7.62 21.36 -1.11
N TRP A 235 6.79 20.64 -0.39
CA TRP A 235 6.99 20.20 0.98
C TRP A 235 6.87 18.68 1.05
N SER A 236 7.87 18.01 1.59
CA SER A 236 7.84 16.57 1.81
C SER A 236 7.10 16.28 3.11
N ALA A 237 6.06 15.46 3.04
CA ALA A 237 5.44 14.82 4.19
C ALA A 237 6.22 13.53 4.51
N GLY A 238 6.59 13.32 5.77
CA GLY A 238 7.33 12.11 6.17
C GLY A 238 6.47 10.86 6.04
N HIS A 239 5.19 10.99 6.33
CA HIS A 239 4.22 9.89 6.23
C HIS A 239 2.95 10.33 5.50
N ASN A 240 2.25 9.37 4.90
CA ASN A 240 0.94 9.60 4.27
C ASN A 240 -0.16 9.66 5.34
N LEU A 241 -0.21 10.77 6.09
CA LEU A 241 -1.13 10.99 7.21
C LEU A 241 -1.78 12.37 7.12
N VAL A 242 -3.00 12.50 7.62
CA VAL A 242 -3.73 13.78 7.68
C VAL A 242 -2.95 14.82 8.47
N GLU A 243 -2.32 14.44 9.56
CA GLU A 243 -1.54 15.31 10.43
C GLU A 243 -0.32 15.90 9.70
N GLU A 244 0.35 15.10 8.87
CA GLU A 244 1.48 15.54 8.04
C GLU A 244 1.02 16.53 6.97
N GLY A 245 -0.11 16.27 6.34
CA GLY A 245 -0.74 17.20 5.40
C GLY A 245 -1.09 18.54 6.04
N ALA A 246 -1.62 18.51 7.27
CA ALA A 246 -1.94 19.73 8.01
C ALA A 246 -0.68 20.53 8.42
N LEU A 247 0.38 19.83 8.84
CA LEU A 247 1.67 20.45 9.17
C LEU A 247 2.28 21.14 7.94
N ALA A 248 2.35 20.44 6.82
CA ALA A 248 2.85 20.98 5.56
C ALA A 248 2.03 22.18 5.07
N ALA A 249 0.70 22.08 5.14
CA ALA A 249 -0.19 23.15 4.74
C ALA A 249 -0.01 24.41 5.60
N ARG A 250 0.15 24.30 6.92
CA ARG A 250 0.45 25.45 7.78
C ARG A 250 1.74 26.14 7.34
N ALA A 251 2.80 25.39 7.12
CA ALA A 251 4.08 25.93 6.68
C ALA A 251 3.99 26.67 5.32
N LEU A 252 3.14 26.22 4.42
CA LEU A 252 2.94 26.82 3.10
C LEU A 252 1.95 27.98 3.11
N LEU A 253 0.99 28.03 4.05
CA LEU A 253 -0.11 28.99 4.06
C LEU A 253 0.06 30.10 5.11
N GLU A 254 0.82 29.88 6.19
CA GLU A 254 1.12 30.90 7.22
C GLU A 254 2.21 31.88 6.74
N VAL A 255 2.01 32.42 5.57
CA VAL A 255 2.87 33.43 4.92
C VAL A 255 2.04 34.67 4.55
N PRO A 256 2.67 35.80 4.26
CA PRO A 256 1.93 36.98 3.80
C PRO A 256 1.03 36.65 2.60
N GLU A 257 -0.17 37.20 2.56
CA GLU A 257 -1.19 36.89 1.54
C GLU A 257 -0.64 36.97 0.10
N ARG A 258 0.16 37.97 -0.19
CA ARG A 258 0.79 38.18 -1.50
C ARG A 258 1.75 37.03 -1.90
N GLU A 259 2.24 36.26 -0.93
CA GLU A 259 3.19 35.14 -1.14
C GLU A 259 2.48 33.80 -1.07
N ARG A 260 1.25 33.78 -0.51
CA ARG A 260 0.46 32.57 -0.32
C ARG A 260 0.12 31.90 -1.64
N PRO A 261 0.25 30.58 -1.76
CA PRO A 261 -0.26 29.84 -2.90
C PRO A 261 -1.79 29.95 -2.94
N THR A 262 -2.35 30.06 -4.15
CA THR A 262 -3.80 30.04 -4.38
C THR A 262 -4.34 28.63 -4.59
N ALA A 263 -3.45 27.65 -4.76
CA ALA A 263 -3.79 26.23 -4.84
C ALA A 263 -2.70 25.37 -4.20
N VAL A 264 -3.12 24.28 -3.55
CA VAL A 264 -2.24 23.22 -3.04
C VAL A 264 -2.61 21.91 -3.73
N LEU A 265 -1.60 21.28 -4.35
CA LEU A 265 -1.68 19.96 -4.91
C LEU A 265 -1.05 18.98 -3.94
N ALA A 266 -1.88 18.17 -3.27
CA ALA A 266 -1.43 17.11 -2.37
C ALA A 266 -1.32 15.79 -3.12
N GLN A 267 -0.22 15.05 -2.91
CA GLN A 267 0.04 13.79 -3.59
C GLN A 267 -0.78 12.60 -3.06
N SER A 268 -1.69 12.85 -2.09
CA SER A 268 -2.69 11.88 -1.66
C SER A 268 -3.93 12.58 -1.12
N ASP A 269 -5.02 11.85 -1.04
CA ASP A 269 -6.27 12.36 -0.46
C ASP A 269 -6.14 12.54 1.07
N LEU A 270 -5.35 11.73 1.76
CA LEU A 270 -5.05 11.91 3.19
C LEU A 270 -4.33 13.23 3.45
N LEU A 271 -3.31 13.54 2.67
CA LEU A 271 -2.61 14.81 2.76
C LEU A 271 -3.55 15.99 2.41
N ALA A 272 -4.41 15.83 1.39
CA ALA A 272 -5.40 16.84 1.02
C ALA A 272 -6.40 17.14 2.16
N VAL A 273 -6.85 16.12 2.89
CA VAL A 273 -7.70 16.31 4.10
C VAL A 273 -6.96 17.16 5.13
N GLY A 274 -5.67 16.91 5.33
CA GLY A 274 -4.83 17.73 6.21
C GLY A 274 -4.78 19.19 5.76
N VAL A 275 -4.65 19.44 4.45
CA VAL A 275 -4.70 20.81 3.87
C VAL A 275 -6.05 21.47 4.16
N LEU A 276 -7.16 20.75 3.96
CA LEU A 276 -8.51 21.26 4.23
C LEU A 276 -8.72 21.61 5.71
N GLN A 277 -8.15 20.85 6.63
CA GLN A 277 -8.18 21.15 8.06
C GLN A 277 -7.37 22.38 8.39
N ALA A 278 -6.13 22.49 7.92
CA ALA A 278 -5.27 23.65 8.13
C ALA A 278 -5.88 24.92 7.52
N ALA A 279 -6.43 24.86 6.31
CA ALA A 279 -7.12 25.98 5.67
C ALA A 279 -8.27 26.50 6.54
N ARG A 280 -9.13 25.59 7.04
CA ARG A 280 -10.23 25.96 7.94
C ARG A 280 -9.74 26.62 9.22
N ASP A 281 -8.68 26.08 9.85
CA ASP A 281 -8.11 26.62 11.08
C ASP A 281 -7.49 28.02 10.87
N LEU A 282 -7.00 28.31 9.66
CA LEU A 282 -6.47 29.61 9.22
C LEU A 282 -7.57 30.57 8.72
N GLY A 283 -8.84 30.17 8.74
CA GLY A 283 -9.96 30.97 8.26
C GLY A 283 -10.04 31.11 6.75
N LEU A 284 -9.38 30.21 5.99
CA LEU A 284 -9.41 30.17 4.54
C LEU A 284 -10.57 29.28 4.05
N GLU A 285 -11.40 29.80 3.17
CA GLU A 285 -12.50 29.03 2.56
C GLU A 285 -12.02 28.30 1.31
N VAL A 286 -12.24 26.99 1.29
CA VAL A 286 -12.00 26.15 0.11
C VAL A 286 -13.35 25.93 -0.60
N PRO A 287 -13.46 26.24 -1.90
CA PRO A 287 -12.39 26.57 -2.85
C PRO A 287 -12.16 28.11 -3.03
N ARG A 288 -12.87 28.99 -2.34
CA ARG A 288 -12.88 30.43 -2.61
C ARG A 288 -11.49 31.07 -2.45
N ASP A 289 -10.84 30.83 -1.32
CA ASP A 289 -9.54 31.45 -0.98
C ASP A 289 -8.36 30.54 -1.31
N LEU A 290 -8.60 29.22 -1.38
CA LEU A 290 -7.62 28.19 -1.67
C LEU A 290 -8.26 27.04 -2.43
N SER A 291 -7.72 26.69 -3.58
CA SER A 291 -8.03 25.43 -4.25
C SER A 291 -7.18 24.29 -3.70
N VAL A 292 -7.78 23.11 -3.53
CA VAL A 292 -7.10 21.93 -3.02
C VAL A 292 -7.40 20.73 -3.93
N THR A 293 -6.35 20.03 -4.34
CA THR A 293 -6.49 18.73 -5.03
C THR A 293 -5.82 17.63 -4.23
N GLY A 294 -6.36 16.42 -4.33
CA GLY A 294 -5.80 15.20 -3.80
C GLY A 294 -5.32 14.25 -4.91
N PHE A 295 -5.02 13.04 -4.51
CA PHE A 295 -4.69 11.92 -5.37
C PHE A 295 -5.16 10.65 -4.63
N ASP A 296 -5.70 9.65 -5.32
CA ASP A 296 -6.13 8.31 -4.93
C ASP A 296 -7.62 8.07 -5.20
N GLY A 297 -8.49 9.04 -4.91
CA GLY A 297 -9.94 8.92 -5.08
C GLY A 297 -10.58 7.97 -4.08
N VAL A 298 -10.01 7.89 -2.88
CA VAL A 298 -10.48 6.99 -1.81
C VAL A 298 -11.43 7.71 -0.86
N ARG A 299 -12.28 6.93 -0.19
CA ARG A 299 -13.14 7.45 0.87
C ARG A 299 -12.33 7.66 2.15
N ILE A 300 -12.37 8.89 2.68
CA ILE A 300 -11.66 9.25 3.92
C ILE A 300 -12.66 9.82 4.93
N ASP A 301 -12.62 9.31 6.17
CA ASP A 301 -13.46 9.77 7.28
C ASP A 301 -13.07 11.20 7.56
N GLY A 302 -12.81 12.10 7.51
CA GLY A 302 -12.45 13.49 7.75
C GLY A 302 -12.89 14.44 6.64
N LEU A 303 -13.26 13.88 5.50
CA LEU A 303 -13.73 14.66 4.35
C LEU A 303 -15.17 15.20 4.56
N GLY A 304 -15.98 14.48 5.37
CA GLY A 304 -17.41 14.76 5.51
C GLY A 304 -18.11 14.63 4.14
N ASP A 305 -19.03 15.54 3.85
CA ASP A 305 -19.75 15.57 2.55
C ASP A 305 -18.98 16.35 1.45
N ARG A 306 -17.70 16.69 1.68
CA ARG A 306 -16.90 17.42 0.68
C ARG A 306 -16.47 16.51 -0.44
N ASP A 307 -16.75 16.91 -1.67
CA ASP A 307 -16.33 16.24 -2.89
C ASP A 307 -14.95 16.77 -3.32
N LEU A 308 -13.90 16.01 -3.04
CA LEU A 308 -12.51 16.37 -3.31
C LEU A 308 -12.20 16.24 -4.81
N THR A 309 -11.61 17.28 -5.39
CA THR A 309 -11.00 17.17 -6.73
C THR A 309 -9.74 16.32 -6.63
N THR A 310 -9.69 15.18 -7.33
CA THR A 310 -8.64 14.18 -7.18
C THR A 310 -8.43 13.33 -8.43
N MET A 311 -7.32 12.63 -8.52
CA MET A 311 -7.15 11.49 -9.44
C MET A 311 -7.60 10.21 -8.75
N ARG A 312 -8.56 9.50 -9.35
CA ARG A 312 -9.02 8.20 -8.85
C ARG A 312 -8.16 7.09 -9.41
N GLN A 313 -7.46 6.39 -8.56
CA GLN A 313 -6.73 5.17 -8.93
C GLN A 313 -7.68 3.97 -8.95
N PRO A 314 -7.47 2.98 -9.82
CA PRO A 314 -8.17 1.70 -9.77
C PRO A 314 -7.52 0.77 -8.73
N VAL A 315 -7.62 1.14 -7.44
CA VAL A 315 -6.86 0.53 -6.34
C VAL A 315 -7.17 -0.96 -6.20
N ALA A 316 -8.46 -1.32 -6.16
CA ALA A 316 -8.89 -2.71 -6.00
C ALA A 316 -8.49 -3.57 -7.21
N GLU A 317 -8.56 -3.00 -8.41
CA GLU A 317 -8.16 -3.66 -9.66
C GLU A 317 -6.65 -3.92 -9.69
N LYS A 318 -5.82 -2.96 -9.25
CA LYS A 318 -4.38 -3.14 -9.09
C LYS A 318 -4.08 -4.28 -8.11
N GLY A 319 -4.72 -4.25 -6.94
CA GLY A 319 -4.58 -5.32 -5.95
C GLY A 319 -4.99 -6.68 -6.52
N LYS A 320 -6.13 -6.75 -7.23
CA LYS A 320 -6.60 -7.98 -7.87
C LYS A 320 -5.61 -8.49 -8.92
N ALA A 321 -5.05 -7.60 -9.72
CA ALA A 321 -4.02 -7.96 -10.71
C ALA A 321 -2.78 -8.56 -10.02
N ALA A 322 -2.33 -7.96 -8.91
CA ALA A 322 -1.21 -8.49 -8.13
C ALA A 322 -1.51 -9.88 -7.55
N GLY A 323 -2.69 -10.08 -6.95
CA GLY A 323 -3.11 -11.40 -6.45
C GLY A 323 -3.21 -12.44 -7.55
N THR A 324 -3.76 -12.09 -8.72
CA THR A 324 -3.81 -12.98 -9.89
C THR A 324 -2.41 -13.31 -10.38
N ALA A 325 -1.50 -12.32 -10.45
CA ALA A 325 -0.11 -12.54 -10.83
C ALA A 325 0.59 -13.55 -9.90
N VAL A 326 0.35 -13.46 -8.58
CA VAL A 326 0.86 -14.43 -7.60
C VAL A 326 0.36 -15.84 -7.93
N VAL A 327 -0.93 -16.03 -8.22
CA VAL A 327 -1.50 -17.34 -8.57
C VAL A 327 -0.85 -17.92 -9.84
N GLU A 328 -0.64 -17.09 -10.87
CA GLU A 328 0.03 -17.50 -12.10
C GLU A 328 1.47 -17.96 -11.83
N LEU A 329 2.24 -17.17 -11.09
CA LEU A 329 3.63 -17.46 -10.74
C LEU A 329 3.74 -18.74 -9.89
N LEU A 330 2.85 -18.94 -8.90
CA LEU A 330 2.81 -20.15 -8.08
C LEU A 330 2.45 -21.41 -8.88
N ALA A 331 1.72 -21.23 -9.99
CA ALA A 331 1.40 -22.31 -10.93
C ALA A 331 2.52 -22.53 -11.98
N GLY A 332 3.64 -21.81 -11.89
CA GLY A 332 4.75 -21.89 -12.84
C GLY A 332 4.44 -21.24 -14.20
N ARG A 333 3.43 -20.37 -14.27
CA ARG A 333 3.08 -19.60 -15.48
C ARG A 333 3.64 -18.17 -15.38
N PRO A 334 3.99 -17.54 -16.51
CA PRO A 334 4.42 -16.17 -16.51
C PRO A 334 3.26 -15.23 -16.13
N ALA A 335 3.56 -14.20 -15.35
CA ALA A 335 2.65 -13.09 -15.09
C ALA A 335 3.15 -11.83 -15.77
N ALA A 336 2.24 -11.07 -16.39
CA ALA A 336 2.58 -9.84 -17.09
C ALA A 336 2.59 -8.65 -16.13
N SER A 337 3.59 -7.79 -16.28
CA SER A 337 3.56 -6.44 -15.73
C SER A 337 2.57 -5.56 -16.48
N GLY A 338 2.02 -4.55 -15.84
CA GLY A 338 1.08 -3.62 -16.46
C GLY A 338 1.03 -2.28 -15.73
N VAL A 339 0.63 -1.23 -16.46
CA VAL A 339 0.42 0.10 -15.90
C VAL A 339 -1.08 0.41 -15.94
N PHE A 340 -1.64 0.71 -14.81
CA PHE A 340 -3.01 1.17 -14.66
C PHE A 340 -3.07 2.68 -14.85
N VAL A 341 -4.24 3.17 -15.28
CA VAL A 341 -4.48 4.59 -15.59
C VAL A 341 -5.47 5.15 -14.57
N CYS A 342 -5.13 6.34 -14.05
CA CYS A 342 -6.01 7.10 -13.16
C CYS A 342 -7.15 7.77 -13.94
N THR A 343 -8.25 8.05 -13.26
CA THR A 343 -9.38 8.82 -13.79
C THR A 343 -9.52 10.15 -13.06
N PHE A 344 -9.54 11.26 -13.78
CA PHE A 344 -9.77 12.58 -13.20
C PHE A 344 -11.18 12.70 -12.62
N HIS A 345 -11.28 13.11 -11.36
CA HIS A 345 -12.52 13.47 -10.71
C HIS A 345 -12.51 14.95 -10.31
N ARG A 346 -13.37 15.73 -10.96
CA ARG A 346 -13.61 17.12 -10.61
C ARG A 346 -14.64 17.17 -9.48
N GLY A 347 -14.17 17.50 -8.29
CA GLY A 347 -14.99 17.73 -7.11
C GLY A 347 -15.31 19.22 -6.90
N ALA A 348 -15.59 19.58 -5.66
CA ALA A 348 -16.00 20.92 -5.23
C ALA A 348 -14.85 21.71 -4.53
N THR A 349 -13.61 21.20 -4.53
CA THR A 349 -12.49 21.81 -3.79
C THR A 349 -11.59 22.69 -4.66
N THR A 350 -11.97 22.93 -5.92
CA THR A 350 -11.20 23.80 -6.84
C THR A 350 -12.12 24.84 -7.52
N ALA A 351 -11.64 26.07 -7.63
CA ALA A 351 -12.30 27.18 -8.34
C ALA A 351 -11.20 28.10 -8.92
N PRO A 352 -11.53 29.03 -9.84
CA PRO A 352 -10.60 30.07 -10.24
C PRO A 352 -10.05 30.84 -9.03
N PRO A 353 -8.76 31.26 -9.07
CA PRO A 353 -8.19 32.02 -7.97
C PRO A 353 -8.99 33.32 -7.78
N HIS A 354 -9.23 33.65 -6.50
CA HIS A 354 -9.87 34.91 -6.17
C HIS A 354 -8.85 36.04 -6.39
N ASP A 355 -9.11 36.91 -7.37
CA ASP A 355 -8.31 38.11 -7.54
C ASP A 355 -8.56 39.02 -6.33
N GLY A 356 -7.65 38.98 -5.37
CA GLY A 356 -7.67 39.89 -4.22
C GLY A 356 -7.40 41.31 -4.66
N VAL A 357 -8.34 41.96 -5.31
CA VAL A 357 -8.56 43.40 -5.36
C VAL A 357 -9.86 43.69 -6.15
N SER A 358 -10.99 43.54 -5.54
CA SER A 358 -12.08 44.48 -5.80
C SER A 358 -11.90 45.65 -4.81
N ALA A 359 -11.26 46.73 -5.26
CA ALA A 359 -11.34 47.99 -4.56
C ALA A 359 -12.82 48.32 -4.31
N PRO A 360 -13.22 48.81 -3.12
CA PRO A 360 -14.60 49.21 -2.89
C PRO A 360 -14.96 50.26 -3.93
N GLU A 361 -15.96 50.01 -4.77
CA GLU A 361 -16.61 51.03 -5.57
C GLU A 361 -16.96 52.22 -4.64
N ARG A 362 -16.26 53.34 -4.79
CA ARG A 362 -16.67 54.61 -4.19
C ARG A 362 -18.04 54.92 -4.82
N ARG A 363 -19.09 54.80 -4.03
CA ARG A 363 -20.37 55.38 -4.38
C ARG A 363 -20.16 56.88 -4.56
N PRO A 364 -20.53 57.47 -5.71
CA PRO A 364 -20.55 58.92 -5.79
C PRO A 364 -21.65 59.45 -4.88
N GLU A 365 -21.34 60.55 -4.12
CA GLU A 365 -22.28 61.34 -3.37
C GLU A 365 -23.28 62.06 -4.29
#